data_47d5aeb22230a4ad5496067d00b25e8a
#
_entry.id   47d5aeb22230a4ad5496067d00b25e8a
#
_cell.length_a   1.000
_cell.length_b   1.000
_cell.length_c   1.000
_cell.angle_alpha   90.00
_cell.angle_beta   90.00
_cell.angle_gamma   90.00
#
_symmetry.space_group_name_H-M   'P 1'
#
loop_
_entity.id
_entity.type
_entity.pdbx_description
1 polymer ?
#
loop_
_entity_poly.entity_id
_entity_poly.type
_entity_poly.pdbx_seq_one_letter_code
_entity_poly.pdbx_strand_id
1 'polypeptide(L)'
;MRMEDKKIKHIIRVFAADLNGHKAIKHGLTKVKGISFSMANAICHLSGIDVNKKAGYLDESEVKKIESTLKDLDKFPTWMLNRRNDYDEGTDSHLLNVDLKLRTEFDVKRLKKIKSYRGMRHSVGLPVRGQRTKGHFRAKG
;
A
#
# COMPACT_ATOMS: atom_id res chain seq x y z
N MET A 1 14.79 -24.44 -23.58
CA MET A 1 15.88 -23.86 -22.77
C MET A 1 15.50 -24.03 -21.30
N ARG A 2 16.15 -24.96 -20.57
CA ARG A 2 15.89 -25.19 -19.14
C ARG A 2 16.33 -23.93 -18.40
N MET A 3 15.41 -23.35 -17.61
CA MET A 3 15.76 -22.26 -16.67
C MET A 3 16.76 -22.85 -15.67
N GLU A 4 17.99 -22.36 -15.73
CA GLU A 4 19.02 -22.68 -14.76
C GLU A 4 18.50 -22.43 -13.36
N ASP A 5 18.84 -23.32 -12.42
CA ASP A 5 18.43 -23.30 -11.01
C ASP A 5 18.98 -22.05 -10.28
N LYS A 6 18.43 -20.87 -10.59
CA LYS A 6 18.67 -19.67 -9.78
C LYS A 6 18.11 -19.96 -8.39
N LYS A 7 18.98 -20.04 -7.39
CA LYS A 7 18.58 -20.19 -5.98
C LYS A 7 17.53 -19.15 -5.64
N ILE A 8 16.34 -19.60 -5.24
CA ILE A 8 15.24 -18.70 -4.84
C ILE A 8 15.68 -17.94 -3.61
N LYS A 9 15.70 -16.61 -3.68
CA LYS A 9 15.88 -15.75 -2.50
C LYS A 9 14.64 -15.87 -1.63
N HIS A 10 14.78 -16.25 -0.36
CA HIS A 10 13.65 -16.41 0.57
C HIS A 10 12.96 -15.08 0.87
N ILE A 11 13.72 -14.00 0.96
CA ILE A 11 13.23 -12.66 1.27
C ILE A 11 13.83 -11.70 0.26
N ILE A 12 12.99 -10.82 -0.28
CA ILE A 12 13.39 -9.69 -1.13
C ILE A 12 12.78 -8.42 -0.55
N ARG A 13 13.59 -7.38 -0.46
CA ARG A 13 13.15 -6.07 0.03
C ARG A 13 12.76 -5.17 -1.14
N VAL A 14 11.52 -4.68 -1.08
CA VAL A 14 10.94 -3.74 -2.06
C VAL A 14 10.14 -2.68 -1.30
N PHE A 15 10.32 -1.40 -1.61
CA PHE A 15 9.67 -0.28 -0.91
C PHE A 15 9.78 -0.35 0.63
N ALA A 16 10.96 -0.72 1.13
CA ALA A 16 11.21 -0.92 2.56
C ALA A 16 10.30 -1.98 3.24
N ALA A 17 9.68 -2.88 2.47
CA ALA A 17 8.96 -4.04 2.97
C ALA A 17 9.63 -5.34 2.53
N ASP A 18 9.63 -6.34 3.41
CA ASP A 18 10.21 -7.65 3.14
C ASP A 18 9.15 -8.56 2.52
N LEU A 19 9.37 -8.94 1.27
CA LEU A 19 8.50 -9.83 0.49
C LEU A 19 8.95 -11.28 0.63
N ASN A 20 7.99 -12.20 0.71
CA ASN A 20 8.29 -13.63 0.69
C ASN A 20 8.61 -14.07 -0.75
N GLY A 21 9.83 -14.58 -0.97
CA GLY A 21 10.31 -14.99 -2.29
C GLY A 21 9.55 -16.16 -2.93
N HIS A 22 8.85 -16.98 -2.16
CA HIS A 22 8.07 -18.11 -2.68
C HIS A 22 6.71 -17.70 -3.26
N LYS A 23 6.22 -16.50 -2.94
CA LYS A 23 4.96 -15.98 -3.45
C LYS A 23 5.14 -15.30 -4.81
N ALA A 24 4.09 -15.34 -5.64
CA ALA A 24 4.04 -14.55 -6.86
C ALA A 24 4.16 -13.06 -6.53
N ILE A 25 4.80 -12.28 -7.43
CA ILE A 25 5.10 -10.87 -7.19
C ILE A 25 3.85 -10.05 -6.89
N LYS A 26 2.72 -10.31 -7.57
CA LYS A 26 1.44 -9.64 -7.30
C LYS A 26 0.98 -9.80 -5.86
N HIS A 27 1.18 -10.99 -5.27
CA HIS A 27 0.84 -11.26 -3.88
C HIS A 27 1.92 -10.74 -2.92
N GLY A 28 3.17 -10.72 -3.35
CA GLY A 28 4.27 -10.15 -2.59
C GLY A 28 4.05 -8.66 -2.36
N LEU A 29 3.81 -7.90 -3.43
CA LEU A 29 3.64 -6.45 -3.39
C LEU A 29 2.47 -5.99 -2.49
N THR A 30 1.40 -6.77 -2.34
CA THR A 30 0.31 -6.40 -1.43
C THR A 30 0.69 -6.37 0.05
N LYS A 31 1.87 -6.90 0.41
CA LYS A 31 2.42 -6.76 1.77
C LYS A 31 2.89 -5.34 2.07
N VAL A 32 3.22 -4.58 1.04
CA VAL A 32 3.56 -3.16 1.15
C VAL A 32 2.29 -2.37 1.48
N LYS A 33 2.27 -1.68 2.60
CA LYS A 33 1.12 -0.86 2.98
C LYS A 33 0.91 0.25 1.95
N GLY A 34 -0.28 0.34 1.41
CA GLY A 34 -0.63 1.28 0.34
C GLY A 34 -0.76 0.63 -1.03
N ILE A 35 -0.24 -0.59 -1.25
CA ILE A 35 -0.37 -1.32 -2.51
C ILE A 35 -1.49 -2.34 -2.40
N SER A 36 -2.56 -2.16 -3.19
CA SER A 36 -3.64 -3.13 -3.39
C SER A 36 -3.31 -4.12 -4.51
N PHE A 37 -4.14 -5.15 -4.69
CA PHE A 37 -4.01 -6.09 -5.82
C PHE A 37 -4.04 -5.40 -7.19
N SER A 38 -4.95 -4.44 -7.36
CA SER A 38 -5.05 -3.68 -8.61
C SER A 38 -3.79 -2.89 -8.89
N MET A 39 -3.26 -2.19 -7.87
CA MET A 39 -2.01 -1.43 -7.99
C MET A 39 -0.82 -2.36 -8.24
N ALA A 40 -0.73 -3.52 -7.56
CA ALA A 40 0.32 -4.51 -7.80
C ALA A 40 0.32 -5.02 -9.24
N ASN A 41 -0.86 -5.32 -9.79
CA ASN A 41 -0.99 -5.72 -11.20
C ASN A 41 -0.54 -4.59 -12.14
N ALA A 42 -0.99 -3.36 -11.91
CA ALA A 42 -0.61 -2.21 -12.73
C ALA A 42 0.92 -1.97 -12.71
N ILE A 43 1.55 -2.06 -11.53
CA ILE A 43 3.01 -1.95 -11.39
C ILE A 43 3.71 -3.04 -12.21
N CYS A 44 3.27 -4.30 -12.12
CA CYS A 44 3.86 -5.40 -12.88
C CYS A 44 3.74 -5.17 -14.40
N HIS A 45 2.57 -4.75 -14.88
CA HIS A 45 2.34 -4.47 -16.30
C HIS A 45 3.21 -3.32 -16.81
N LEU A 46 3.27 -2.21 -16.07
CA LEU A 46 4.07 -1.03 -16.45
C LEU A 46 5.58 -1.28 -16.39
N SER A 47 6.03 -2.12 -15.45
CA SER A 47 7.45 -2.52 -15.35
C SER A 47 7.85 -3.63 -16.32
N GLY A 48 6.89 -4.25 -17.03
CA GLY A 48 7.12 -5.35 -17.96
C GLY A 48 7.53 -6.66 -17.28
N ILE A 49 7.10 -6.88 -16.04
CA ILE A 49 7.43 -8.07 -15.25
C ILE A 49 6.23 -9.00 -15.21
N ASP A 50 6.46 -10.31 -15.40
CA ASP A 50 5.39 -11.30 -15.32
C ASP A 50 4.77 -11.32 -13.92
N VAL A 51 3.47 -11.11 -13.86
CA VAL A 51 2.64 -11.04 -12.63
C VAL A 51 2.73 -12.32 -11.80
N ASN A 52 2.92 -13.48 -12.46
CA ASN A 52 3.00 -14.79 -11.82
C ASN A 52 4.42 -15.20 -11.42
N LYS A 53 5.44 -14.44 -11.87
CA LYS A 53 6.84 -14.68 -11.49
C LYS A 53 6.95 -14.66 -9.96
N LYS A 54 7.65 -15.65 -9.37
CA LYS A 54 7.92 -15.64 -7.93
C LYS A 54 8.86 -14.49 -7.57
N ALA A 55 8.57 -13.80 -6.49
CA ALA A 55 9.38 -12.66 -6.03
C ALA A 55 10.85 -13.04 -5.85
N GLY A 56 11.15 -14.28 -5.38
CA GLY A 56 12.51 -14.79 -5.16
C GLY A 56 13.41 -14.85 -6.39
N TYR A 57 12.86 -14.78 -7.58
CA TYR A 57 13.61 -14.76 -8.85
C TYR A 57 13.82 -13.33 -9.40
N LEU A 58 13.42 -12.31 -8.68
CA LEU A 58 13.64 -10.93 -9.11
C LEU A 58 15.12 -10.56 -9.02
N ASP A 59 15.61 -9.96 -10.11
CA ASP A 59 16.93 -9.35 -10.14
C ASP A 59 16.87 -7.93 -9.55
N GLU A 60 17.99 -7.40 -9.08
CA GLU A 60 18.04 -6.03 -8.51
C GLU A 60 17.62 -4.95 -9.51
N SER A 61 17.89 -5.18 -10.81
CA SER A 61 17.45 -4.30 -11.88
C SER A 61 15.91 -4.25 -12.00
N GLU A 62 15.25 -5.40 -11.83
CA GLU A 62 13.78 -5.49 -11.84
C GLU A 62 13.16 -4.83 -10.61
N VAL A 63 13.79 -4.99 -9.44
CA VAL A 63 13.36 -4.29 -8.21
C VAL A 63 13.44 -2.77 -8.40
N LYS A 64 14.54 -2.26 -8.94
CA LYS A 64 14.68 -0.83 -9.23
C LYS A 64 13.66 -0.33 -10.25
N LYS A 65 13.32 -1.14 -11.26
CA LYS A 65 12.24 -0.82 -12.22
C LYS A 65 10.88 -0.71 -11.53
N ILE A 66 10.56 -1.63 -10.63
CA ILE A 66 9.32 -1.58 -9.85
C ILE A 66 9.25 -0.28 -9.02
N GLU A 67 10.35 0.06 -8.34
CA GLU A 67 10.41 1.26 -7.51
C GLU A 67 10.34 2.55 -8.32
N SER A 68 10.99 2.60 -9.49
CA SER A 68 10.92 3.76 -10.39
C SER A 68 9.53 3.92 -11.00
N THR A 69 8.89 2.82 -11.40
CA THR A 69 7.54 2.84 -11.98
C THR A 69 6.53 3.50 -11.03
N LEU A 70 6.62 3.24 -9.74
CA LEU A 70 5.70 3.84 -8.78
C LEU A 70 6.01 5.31 -8.46
N LYS A 71 7.23 5.77 -8.73
CA LYS A 71 7.57 7.20 -8.61
C LYS A 71 6.95 8.03 -9.73
N ASP A 72 6.75 7.43 -10.90
CA ASP A 72 6.13 8.05 -12.07
C ASP A 72 4.61 7.93 -11.99
N LEU A 73 3.97 8.77 -11.18
CA LEU A 73 2.52 8.71 -10.93
C LEU A 73 1.67 8.98 -12.16
N ASP A 74 2.19 9.72 -13.14
CA ASP A 74 1.50 10.05 -14.40
C ASP A 74 1.15 8.82 -15.23
N LYS A 75 1.85 7.71 -15.01
CA LYS A 75 1.57 6.42 -15.68
C LYS A 75 0.35 5.70 -15.13
N PHE A 76 -0.15 6.12 -13.96
CA PHE A 76 -1.29 5.50 -13.32
C PHE A 76 -2.53 6.37 -13.47
N PRO A 77 -3.70 5.77 -13.74
CA PRO A 77 -4.93 6.52 -13.70
C PRO A 77 -5.19 7.05 -12.29
N THR A 78 -5.68 8.28 -12.18
CA THR A 78 -5.87 8.99 -10.91
C THR A 78 -6.76 8.24 -9.92
N TRP A 79 -7.73 7.45 -10.43
CA TRP A 79 -8.62 6.64 -9.58
C TRP A 79 -7.92 5.50 -8.83
N MET A 80 -6.70 5.10 -9.24
CA MET A 80 -5.91 4.08 -8.55
C MET A 80 -5.08 4.63 -7.39
N LEU A 81 -4.86 5.94 -7.36
CA LEU A 81 -4.06 6.60 -6.33
C LEU A 81 -4.82 6.61 -4.99
N ASN A 82 -4.10 6.42 -3.89
CA ASN A 82 -4.69 6.37 -2.55
C ASN A 82 -4.87 7.75 -1.90
N ARG A 83 -4.21 8.78 -2.42
CA ARG A 83 -4.34 10.17 -1.98
C ARG A 83 -4.64 11.06 -3.18
N ARG A 84 -5.90 11.41 -3.35
CA ARG A 84 -6.35 12.29 -4.43
C ARG A 84 -6.76 13.63 -3.84
N ASN A 85 -6.42 14.72 -4.54
CA ASN A 85 -6.73 16.08 -4.15
C ASN A 85 -6.39 16.33 -2.68
N ASP A 86 -5.09 16.28 -2.38
CA ASP A 86 -4.62 16.46 -1.00
C ASP A 86 -5.15 17.78 -0.42
N TYR A 87 -5.56 17.74 0.84
CA TYR A 87 -6.20 18.90 1.49
C TYR A 87 -5.29 20.13 1.55
N ASP A 88 -3.98 19.92 1.73
CA ASP A 88 -3.03 21.01 1.91
C ASP A 88 -2.49 21.52 0.56
N GLU A 89 -2.17 20.61 -0.38
CA GLU A 89 -1.48 20.92 -1.63
C GLU A 89 -2.37 20.83 -2.88
N GLY A 90 -3.53 20.18 -2.78
CA GLY A 90 -4.42 19.94 -3.91
C GLY A 90 -3.86 18.97 -4.96
N THR A 91 -2.74 18.30 -4.67
CA THR A 91 -2.06 17.38 -5.59
C THR A 91 -2.50 15.95 -5.39
N ASP A 92 -2.37 15.14 -6.45
CA ASP A 92 -2.59 13.70 -6.39
C ASP A 92 -1.29 12.99 -6.07
N SER A 93 -1.30 12.07 -5.10
CA SER A 93 -0.13 11.32 -4.68
C SER A 93 -0.47 9.87 -4.34
N HIS A 94 0.54 9.01 -4.30
CA HIS A 94 0.39 7.64 -3.83
C HIS A 94 1.35 7.38 -2.68
N LEU A 95 0.81 7.25 -1.48
CA LEU A 95 1.57 7.13 -0.25
C LEU A 95 1.78 5.67 0.13
N LEU A 96 2.96 5.34 0.63
CA LEU A 96 3.34 3.99 1.02
C LEU A 96 3.82 3.94 2.47
N ASN A 97 3.70 2.76 3.06
CA ASN A 97 4.29 2.39 4.36
C ASN A 97 4.17 3.47 5.44
N VAL A 98 5.29 4.13 5.74
CA VAL A 98 5.41 5.12 6.82
C VAL A 98 4.68 6.41 6.46
N ASP A 99 4.82 6.88 5.21
CA ASP A 99 4.21 8.12 4.74
C ASP A 99 2.69 8.04 4.81
N LEU A 100 2.11 6.90 4.39
CA LEU A 100 0.69 6.63 4.50
C LEU A 100 0.22 6.67 5.97
N LYS A 101 0.99 6.08 6.88
CA LYS A 101 0.65 6.07 8.30
C LYS A 101 0.71 7.48 8.89
N LEU A 102 1.79 8.20 8.63
CA LEU A 102 1.98 9.56 9.12
C LEU A 102 0.86 10.49 8.61
N ARG A 103 0.56 10.42 7.31
CA ARG A 103 -0.49 11.27 6.73
C ARG A 103 -1.86 10.95 7.32
N THR A 104 -2.18 9.67 7.53
CA THR A 104 -3.43 9.27 8.21
C THR A 104 -3.50 9.82 9.64
N GLU A 105 -2.39 9.78 10.38
CA GLU A 105 -2.32 10.36 11.73
C GLU A 105 -2.51 11.88 11.70
N PHE A 106 -1.92 12.59 10.74
CA PHE A 106 -2.11 14.03 10.59
C PHE A 106 -3.55 14.39 10.26
N ASP A 107 -4.20 13.64 9.36
CA ASP A 107 -5.62 13.84 9.03
C ASP A 107 -6.50 13.68 10.27
N VAL A 108 -6.26 12.64 11.09
CA VAL A 108 -7.00 12.43 12.33
C VAL A 108 -6.70 13.53 13.36
N LYS A 109 -5.44 13.96 13.50
CA LYS A 109 -5.05 15.08 14.37
C LYS A 109 -5.77 16.37 13.96
N ARG A 110 -5.85 16.66 12.65
CA ARG A 110 -6.56 17.81 12.12
C ARG A 110 -8.03 17.77 12.49
N LEU A 111 -8.72 16.61 12.28
CA LEU A 111 -10.14 16.45 12.65
C LEU A 111 -10.38 16.66 14.14
N LYS A 112 -9.47 16.20 15.00
CA LYS A 112 -9.52 16.42 16.45
C LYS A 112 -9.32 17.90 16.80
N LYS A 113 -8.38 18.58 16.15
CA LYS A 113 -8.09 20.01 16.37
C LYS A 113 -9.29 20.89 16.03
N ILE A 114 -9.99 20.58 14.94
CA ILE A 114 -11.22 21.30 14.50
C ILE A 114 -12.42 20.97 15.41
N LYS A 115 -12.29 20.02 16.34
CA LYS A 115 -13.39 19.52 17.18
C LYS A 115 -14.61 19.04 16.39
N SER A 116 -14.38 18.49 15.19
CA SER A 116 -15.44 17.91 14.37
C SER A 116 -16.06 16.68 15.03
N TYR A 117 -17.31 16.33 14.67
CA TYR A 117 -17.94 15.09 15.18
C TYR A 117 -17.05 13.85 14.99
N ARG A 118 -16.48 13.67 13.80
CA ARG A 118 -15.55 12.59 13.51
C ARG A 118 -14.29 12.64 14.39
N GLY A 119 -13.76 13.84 14.62
CA GLY A 119 -12.59 14.05 15.47
C GLY A 119 -12.86 13.68 16.93
N MET A 120 -14.03 14.06 17.47
CA MET A 120 -14.44 13.66 18.82
C MET A 120 -14.60 12.14 18.94
N ARG A 121 -15.20 11.50 17.94
CA ARG A 121 -15.33 10.02 17.92
C ARG A 121 -13.97 9.34 17.91
N HIS A 122 -13.03 9.83 17.12
CA HIS A 122 -11.65 9.33 17.11
C HIS A 122 -10.92 9.57 18.45
N SER A 123 -11.21 10.65 19.16
CA SER A 123 -10.59 10.93 20.47
C SER A 123 -10.99 9.93 21.54
N VAL A 124 -12.24 9.49 21.50
CA VAL A 124 -12.83 8.55 22.47
C VAL A 124 -12.69 7.09 22.02
N GLY A 125 -12.17 6.84 20.81
CA GLY A 125 -12.03 5.47 20.27
C GLY A 125 -13.36 4.83 19.84
N LEU A 126 -14.39 5.64 19.57
CA LEU A 126 -15.70 5.17 19.16
C LEU A 126 -15.82 5.07 17.62
N PRO A 127 -16.71 4.20 17.10
CA PRO A 127 -16.98 4.12 15.67
C PRO A 127 -17.41 5.47 15.11
N VAL A 128 -16.87 5.85 13.93
CA VAL A 128 -17.08 7.18 13.32
C VAL A 128 -18.11 7.19 12.19
N ARG A 129 -18.59 6.02 11.75
CA ARG A 129 -19.50 5.87 10.60
C ARG A 129 -20.94 5.59 11.00
N GLY A 130 -21.39 6.02 12.18
CA GLY A 130 -22.77 5.86 12.65
C GLY A 130 -23.15 4.44 13.07
N GLN A 131 -22.18 3.55 13.31
CA GLN A 131 -22.45 2.18 13.76
C GLN A 131 -23.11 2.20 15.14
N ARG A 132 -23.98 1.21 15.36
CA ARG A 132 -24.65 1.02 16.65
C ARG A 132 -23.61 0.77 17.75
N THR A 133 -23.73 1.48 18.88
CA THR A 133 -22.86 1.33 20.05
C THR A 133 -23.52 0.63 21.22
N LYS A 134 -24.84 0.41 21.17
CA LYS A 134 -25.56 -0.45 22.12
C LYS A 134 -25.46 -1.90 21.64
N GLY A 135 -24.79 -2.75 22.38
CA GLY A 135 -24.67 -4.16 22.04
C GLY A 135 -23.48 -4.80 22.75
N HIS A 136 -23.49 -6.12 22.85
CA HIS A 136 -22.37 -6.87 23.40
C HIS A 136 -21.30 -7.00 22.31
N PHE A 137 -20.17 -6.35 22.48
CA PHE A 137 -19.00 -6.61 21.66
C PHE A 137 -18.40 -7.93 22.12
N ARG A 138 -18.62 -9.00 21.34
CA ARG A 138 -17.88 -10.23 21.56
C ARG A 138 -16.41 -9.96 21.25
N ALA A 139 -15.53 -10.20 22.22
CA ALA A 139 -14.10 -10.19 21.97
C ALA A 139 -13.84 -11.19 20.82
N LYS A 140 -13.12 -10.78 19.81
CA LYS A 140 -12.63 -11.71 18.78
C LYS A 140 -11.64 -12.61 19.49
N GLY A 141 -12.03 -13.89 19.68
CA GLY A 141 -11.12 -14.94 20.08
C GLY A 141 -10.03 -15.17 19.03
#